data_8f228aca461ebd3333e4c39a384fdbfd
#
_entry.id   8f228aca461ebd3333e4c39a384fdbfd
#
_cell.length_a   1.000
_cell.length_b   1.000
_cell.length_c   1.000
_cell.angle_alpha   90.00
_cell.angle_beta   90.00
_cell.angle_gamma   90.00
#
_symmetry.space_group_name_H-M   'P 1'
#
loop_
_entity.id
_entity.type
_entity.pdbx_description
1 polymer ?
#
loop_
_entity_poly.entity_id
_entity_poly.type
_entity_poly.pdbx_seq_one_letter_code
_entity_poly.pdbx_strand_id
1 'polypeptide(L)'
;MNRRQTTILGNTATVIVITAIAVAAMINLKNWVNRSESMRAMEDLSRIVLQYREKYGSVPPESYIDKIKEELEGHVRLGKVIYRAQWISFESTPDEILVYTERPNSSWLFGKKCIILRLDGRAEWMDKRELETLLAQQQSSQELEMLRKESKQASPPIF
;
A
#
# COMPACT_ATOMS: atom_id res chain seq x y z
N MET A 1 10.71 26.86 -47.11
CA MET A 1 11.17 25.67 -46.37
C MET A 1 11.42 24.56 -47.39
N ASN A 2 12.64 23.98 -47.41
CA ASN A 2 13.05 23.00 -48.42
C ASN A 2 12.39 21.65 -48.11
N ARG A 3 11.87 20.90 -49.11
CA ARG A 3 11.20 19.59 -48.94
C ARG A 3 11.99 18.63 -48.01
N ARG A 4 13.31 18.63 -48.10
CA ARG A 4 14.19 17.83 -47.22
C ARG A 4 14.08 18.23 -45.74
N GLN A 5 13.99 19.50 -45.42
CA GLN A 5 13.87 20.00 -44.05
C GLN A 5 12.53 19.60 -43.44
N THR A 6 11.45 19.62 -44.21
CA THR A 6 10.11 19.22 -43.74
C THR A 6 10.07 17.72 -43.44
N THR A 7 10.72 16.88 -44.26
CA THR A 7 10.78 15.43 -44.05
C THR A 7 11.61 15.10 -42.79
N ILE A 8 12.76 15.76 -42.60
CA ILE A 8 13.60 15.55 -41.41
C ILE A 8 12.85 15.97 -40.13
N LEU A 9 12.21 17.14 -40.15
CA LEU A 9 11.37 17.62 -39.02
C LEU A 9 10.22 16.65 -38.71
N GLY A 10 9.53 16.15 -39.74
CA GLY A 10 8.45 15.18 -39.57
C GLY A 10 8.94 13.86 -38.92
N ASN A 11 10.04 13.31 -39.43
CA ASN A 11 10.61 12.08 -38.88
C ASN A 11 11.09 12.27 -37.42
N THR A 12 11.73 13.41 -37.13
CA THR A 12 12.18 13.73 -35.76
C THR A 12 11.00 13.87 -34.80
N ALA A 13 9.94 14.56 -35.21
CA ALA A 13 8.73 14.68 -34.40
C ALA A 13 8.08 13.32 -34.12
N THR A 14 8.00 12.46 -35.16
CA THR A 14 7.47 11.09 -35.03
C THR A 14 8.27 10.26 -34.01
N VAL A 15 9.61 10.30 -34.11
CA VAL A 15 10.48 9.58 -33.16
C VAL A 15 10.28 10.07 -31.74
N ILE A 16 10.20 11.39 -31.53
CA ILE A 16 9.93 11.98 -30.18
C ILE A 16 8.60 11.50 -29.62
N VAL A 17 7.53 11.51 -30.42
CA VAL A 17 6.20 11.07 -29.98
C VAL A 17 6.20 9.58 -29.62
N ILE A 18 6.79 8.73 -30.47
CA ILE A 18 6.88 7.28 -30.19
C ILE A 18 7.68 7.03 -28.92
N THR A 19 8.80 7.71 -28.73
CA THR A 19 9.62 7.58 -27.52
C THR A 19 8.86 8.02 -26.27
N ALA A 20 8.14 9.13 -26.34
CA ALA A 20 7.32 9.60 -25.22
C ALA A 20 6.23 8.57 -24.84
N ILE A 21 5.55 7.99 -25.83
CA ILE A 21 4.54 6.95 -25.62
C ILE A 21 5.18 5.69 -24.99
N ALA A 22 6.34 5.27 -25.48
CA ALA A 22 7.05 4.10 -24.94
C ALA A 22 7.46 4.31 -23.47
N VAL A 23 8.00 5.48 -23.13
CA VAL A 23 8.37 5.84 -21.75
C VAL A 23 7.13 5.87 -20.85
N ALA A 24 6.05 6.48 -21.29
CA ALA A 24 4.78 6.50 -20.53
C ALA A 24 4.24 5.08 -20.30
N ALA A 25 4.30 4.21 -21.31
CA ALA A 25 3.89 2.82 -21.19
C ALA A 25 4.76 2.04 -20.19
N MET A 26 6.07 2.23 -20.19
CA MET A 26 7.00 1.60 -19.24
C MET A 26 6.71 2.03 -17.78
N ILE A 27 6.47 3.33 -17.56
CA ILE A 27 6.13 3.84 -16.22
C ILE A 27 4.82 3.22 -15.73
N ASN A 28 3.80 3.13 -16.60
CA ASN A 28 2.52 2.54 -16.25
C ASN A 28 2.64 1.05 -15.95
N LEU A 29 3.42 0.30 -16.74
CA LEU A 29 3.67 -1.13 -16.51
C LEU A 29 4.37 -1.35 -15.16
N LYS A 30 5.41 -0.57 -14.86
CA LYS A 30 6.10 -0.63 -13.55
C LYS A 30 5.13 -0.38 -12.39
N ASN A 31 4.28 0.64 -12.50
CA ASN A 31 3.29 0.94 -11.46
C ASN A 31 2.27 -0.19 -11.31
N TRP A 32 1.83 -0.78 -12.41
CA TRP A 32 0.90 -1.90 -12.40
C TRP A 32 1.51 -3.14 -11.73
N VAL A 33 2.75 -3.51 -12.07
CA VAL A 33 3.49 -4.62 -11.44
C VAL A 33 3.65 -4.37 -9.94
N ASN A 34 4.12 -3.19 -9.54
CA ASN A 34 4.28 -2.85 -8.12
C ASN A 34 2.95 -2.99 -7.34
N ARG A 35 1.84 -2.55 -7.93
CA ARG A 35 0.51 -2.68 -7.32
C ARG A 35 0.08 -4.13 -7.19
N SER A 36 0.31 -4.94 -8.22
CA SER A 36 -0.03 -6.37 -8.20
C SER A 36 0.79 -7.12 -7.14
N GLU A 37 2.09 -6.88 -7.06
CA GLU A 37 2.98 -7.48 -6.05
C GLU A 37 2.58 -7.07 -4.62
N SER A 38 2.28 -5.78 -4.41
CA SER A 38 1.83 -5.30 -3.10
C SER A 38 0.51 -5.93 -2.67
N MET A 39 -0.43 -6.11 -3.61
CA MET A 39 -1.71 -6.76 -3.29
C MET A 39 -1.51 -8.23 -2.95
N ARG A 40 -0.70 -8.97 -3.72
CA ARG A 40 -0.38 -10.37 -3.42
C ARG A 40 0.24 -10.53 -2.05
N ALA A 41 1.21 -9.69 -1.69
CA ALA A 41 1.83 -9.73 -0.37
C ALA A 41 0.80 -9.48 0.75
N MET A 42 -0.18 -8.59 0.55
CA MET A 42 -1.26 -8.37 1.51
C MET A 42 -2.24 -9.55 1.57
N GLU A 43 -2.54 -10.18 0.45
CA GLU A 43 -3.38 -11.39 0.38
C GLU A 43 -2.69 -12.59 1.05
N ASP A 44 -1.39 -12.75 0.88
CA ASP A 44 -0.61 -13.79 1.58
C ASP A 44 -0.58 -13.55 3.09
N LEU A 45 -0.40 -12.29 3.51
CA LEU A 45 -0.52 -11.91 4.91
C LEU A 45 -1.92 -12.21 5.45
N SER A 46 -2.97 -11.91 4.69
CA SER A 46 -4.36 -12.25 5.04
C SER A 46 -4.53 -13.74 5.29
N ARG A 47 -4.02 -14.57 4.39
CA ARG A 47 -4.11 -16.03 4.52
C ARG A 47 -3.46 -16.54 5.80
N ILE A 48 -2.30 -16.00 6.14
CA ILE A 48 -1.57 -16.36 7.36
C ILE A 48 -2.34 -15.93 8.61
N VAL A 49 -2.88 -14.70 8.61
CA VAL A 49 -3.71 -14.19 9.72
C VAL A 49 -4.95 -15.06 9.92
N LEU A 50 -5.66 -15.43 8.85
CA LEU A 50 -6.85 -16.28 8.93
C LEU A 50 -6.51 -17.67 9.45
N GLN A 51 -5.44 -18.30 8.97
CA GLN A 51 -4.95 -19.60 9.47
C GLN A 51 -4.58 -19.54 10.96
N TYR A 52 -3.94 -18.46 11.38
CA TYR A 52 -3.61 -18.25 12.79
C TYR A 52 -4.88 -18.14 13.65
N ARG A 53 -5.87 -17.34 13.19
CA ARG A 53 -7.15 -17.18 13.87
C ARG A 53 -7.92 -18.50 13.97
N GLU A 54 -7.94 -19.29 12.92
CA GLU A 54 -8.57 -20.61 12.91
C GLU A 54 -7.93 -21.55 13.94
N LYS A 55 -6.59 -21.50 14.05
CA LYS A 55 -5.84 -22.38 14.94
C LYS A 55 -5.86 -21.94 16.41
N TYR A 56 -5.78 -20.63 16.66
CA TYR A 56 -5.58 -20.09 18.00
C TYR A 56 -6.76 -19.25 18.54
N GLY A 57 -7.78 -19.00 17.72
CA GLY A 57 -8.95 -18.20 18.10
C GLY A 57 -8.70 -16.69 18.25
N SER A 58 -7.49 -16.22 17.96
CA SER A 58 -7.08 -14.82 18.11
C SER A 58 -6.27 -14.32 16.90
N VAL A 59 -6.17 -13.00 16.73
CA VAL A 59 -5.25 -12.42 15.75
C VAL A 59 -3.79 -12.64 16.19
N PRO A 60 -2.83 -12.84 15.25
CA PRO A 60 -1.44 -13.01 15.60
C PRO A 60 -0.87 -11.79 16.31
N PRO A 61 0.09 -11.96 17.24
CA PRO A 61 0.80 -10.83 17.85
C PRO A 61 1.71 -10.14 16.81
N GLU A 62 1.99 -8.85 17.04
CA GLU A 62 2.80 -8.02 16.13
C GLU A 62 4.18 -8.64 15.84
N SER A 63 4.86 -9.16 16.86
CA SER A 63 6.15 -9.83 16.72
C SER A 63 6.13 -11.04 15.78
N TYR A 64 4.99 -11.71 15.65
CA TYR A 64 4.79 -12.80 14.71
C TYR A 64 4.64 -12.28 13.28
N ILE A 65 3.86 -11.21 13.12
CA ILE A 65 3.66 -10.55 11.82
C ILE A 65 4.96 -9.95 11.28
N ASP A 66 5.78 -9.32 12.13
CA ASP A 66 7.05 -8.75 11.70
C ASP A 66 8.01 -9.80 11.13
N LYS A 67 8.09 -10.96 11.76
CA LYS A 67 8.91 -12.08 11.24
C LYS A 67 8.42 -12.57 9.89
N ILE A 68 7.11 -12.79 9.76
CA ILE A 68 6.50 -13.30 8.53
C ILE A 68 6.59 -12.29 7.41
N LYS A 69 6.41 -11.01 7.72
CA LYS A 69 6.47 -9.94 6.74
C LYS A 69 7.79 -9.93 5.99
N GLU A 70 8.91 -10.22 6.66
CA GLU A 70 10.23 -10.29 6.02
C GLU A 70 10.35 -11.48 5.05
N GLU A 71 9.60 -12.56 5.27
CA GLU A 71 9.58 -13.77 4.45
C GLU A 71 8.60 -13.68 3.26
N LEU A 72 7.65 -12.73 3.28
CA LEU A 72 6.67 -12.58 2.21
C LEU A 72 7.29 -12.06 0.92
N GLU A 73 7.02 -12.74 -0.18
CA GLU A 73 7.35 -12.22 -1.52
C GLU A 73 6.63 -10.88 -1.77
N GLY A 74 7.40 -9.88 -2.22
CA GLY A 74 6.84 -8.55 -2.49
C GLY A 74 6.67 -7.65 -1.26
N HIS A 75 7.08 -8.06 -0.04
CA HIS A 75 6.99 -7.25 1.17
C HIS A 75 7.65 -5.87 1.04
N VAL A 76 8.75 -5.79 0.29
CA VAL A 76 9.45 -4.51 -0.01
C VAL A 76 8.53 -3.52 -0.72
N ARG A 77 7.55 -4.01 -1.50
CA ARG A 77 6.57 -3.19 -2.23
C ARG A 77 5.42 -2.70 -1.34
N LEU A 78 5.10 -3.45 -0.27
CA LEU A 78 4.15 -3.00 0.75
C LEU A 78 4.66 -1.79 1.52
N GLY A 79 5.98 -1.68 1.70
CA GLY A 79 6.58 -0.66 2.54
C GLY A 79 6.21 -0.84 4.03
N LYS A 80 6.15 0.26 4.78
CA LYS A 80 5.75 0.20 6.18
C LYS A 80 4.25 0.02 6.28
N VAL A 81 3.83 -1.03 6.98
CA VAL A 81 2.44 -1.31 7.33
C VAL A 81 2.20 -1.05 8.81
N ILE A 82 1.01 -0.63 9.15
CA ILE A 82 0.54 -0.46 10.53
C ILE A 82 -0.38 -1.65 10.83
N TYR A 83 -0.06 -2.39 11.88
CA TYR A 83 -0.81 -3.55 12.35
C TYR A 83 -1.55 -3.21 13.64
N ARG A 84 -2.89 -3.37 13.65
CA ARG A 84 -3.78 -2.90 14.73
C ARG A 84 -4.24 -4.00 15.67
N ALA A 85 -3.57 -5.17 15.70
CA ALA A 85 -4.04 -6.33 16.48
C ALA A 85 -4.29 -6.04 17.97
N GLN A 86 -3.48 -5.19 18.59
CA GLN A 86 -3.64 -4.82 19.99
C GLN A 86 -4.93 -4.02 20.28
N TRP A 87 -5.54 -3.45 19.23
CA TRP A 87 -6.78 -2.67 19.30
C TRP A 87 -8.01 -3.46 18.86
N ILE A 88 -7.82 -4.68 18.35
CA ILE A 88 -8.88 -5.58 17.92
C ILE A 88 -9.38 -6.38 19.12
N SER A 89 -10.69 -6.29 19.39
CA SER A 89 -11.38 -7.02 20.46
C SER A 89 -12.25 -8.15 19.90
N PHE A 90 -12.81 -8.97 20.77
CA PHE A 90 -13.82 -9.97 20.39
C PHE A 90 -15.11 -9.36 19.84
N GLU A 91 -15.40 -8.11 20.19
CA GLU A 91 -16.58 -7.36 19.73
C GLU A 91 -16.32 -6.62 18.41
N SER A 92 -15.06 -6.63 17.92
CA SER A 92 -14.69 -5.99 16.67
C SER A 92 -15.44 -6.59 15.48
N THR A 93 -15.94 -5.71 14.62
CA THR A 93 -16.70 -6.12 13.44
C THR A 93 -15.79 -6.71 12.35
N PRO A 94 -16.29 -7.63 11.52
CA PRO A 94 -15.51 -8.20 10.42
C PRO A 94 -14.93 -7.17 9.45
N ASP A 95 -15.58 -6.01 9.32
CA ASP A 95 -15.17 -4.91 8.46
C ASP A 95 -14.09 -4.02 9.07
N GLU A 96 -13.69 -4.26 10.33
CA GLU A 96 -12.66 -3.47 10.98
C GLU A 96 -11.31 -3.65 10.31
N ILE A 97 -10.57 -2.54 10.17
CA ILE A 97 -9.25 -2.53 9.54
C ILE A 97 -8.24 -3.11 10.51
N LEU A 98 -7.63 -4.23 10.13
CA LEU A 98 -6.58 -4.91 10.89
C LEU A 98 -5.18 -4.44 10.50
N VAL A 99 -4.93 -4.25 9.20
CA VAL A 99 -3.64 -3.81 8.66
C VAL A 99 -3.86 -2.73 7.60
N TYR A 100 -3.00 -1.75 7.55
CA TYR A 100 -2.98 -0.78 6.44
C TYR A 100 -1.57 -0.28 6.13
N THR A 101 -1.32 0.12 4.88
CA THR A 101 -0.04 0.72 4.49
C THR A 101 0.04 2.17 4.95
N GLU A 102 1.14 2.55 5.61
CA GLU A 102 1.34 3.92 6.13
C GLU A 102 1.42 4.95 4.99
N ARG A 103 2.11 4.57 3.92
CA ARG A 103 2.26 5.46 2.75
C ARG A 103 1.37 5.00 1.60
N PRO A 104 0.63 5.94 0.99
CA PRO A 104 -0.17 5.60 -0.17
C PRO A 104 0.74 5.29 -1.37
N ASN A 105 0.34 4.29 -2.15
CA ASN A 105 0.90 4.10 -3.48
C ASN A 105 0.35 5.21 -4.39
N SER A 106 1.24 6.10 -4.84
CA SER A 106 0.87 7.25 -5.66
C SER A 106 1.12 6.94 -7.13
N SER A 107 0.07 7.05 -7.93
CA SER A 107 0.16 6.97 -9.39
C SER A 107 -0.66 8.11 -9.98
N TRP A 108 -0.14 8.75 -11.05
CA TRP A 108 -0.85 9.82 -11.72
C TRP A 108 -2.21 9.37 -12.30
N LEU A 109 -2.33 8.07 -12.67
CA LEU A 109 -3.57 7.49 -13.20
C LEU A 109 -4.54 7.01 -12.11
N PHE A 110 -4.04 6.54 -10.96
CA PHE A 110 -4.85 5.87 -9.94
C PHE A 110 -4.97 6.63 -8.63
N GLY A 111 -4.40 7.86 -8.55
CA GLY A 111 -4.43 8.65 -7.34
C GLY A 111 -3.55 8.09 -6.21
N LYS A 112 -3.83 8.52 -4.98
CA LYS A 112 -3.15 8.08 -3.76
C LYS A 112 -3.99 7.02 -3.07
N LYS A 113 -3.62 5.76 -3.21
CA LYS A 113 -4.33 4.63 -2.60
C LYS A 113 -3.45 3.87 -1.63
N CYS A 114 -4.05 3.44 -0.53
CA CYS A 114 -3.46 2.53 0.45
C CYS A 114 -4.02 1.13 0.25
N ILE A 115 -3.26 0.10 0.63
CA ILE A 115 -3.78 -1.25 0.76
C ILE A 115 -4.21 -1.43 2.21
N ILE A 116 -5.38 -2.00 2.40
CA ILE A 116 -5.90 -2.37 3.69
C ILE A 116 -6.20 -3.86 3.74
N LEU A 117 -6.12 -4.42 4.93
CA LEU A 117 -6.60 -5.75 5.25
C LEU A 117 -7.64 -5.63 6.35
N ARG A 118 -8.84 -6.15 6.11
CA ARG A 118 -9.91 -6.19 7.10
C ARG A 118 -9.81 -7.44 7.97
N LEU A 119 -10.50 -7.42 9.08
CA LEU A 119 -10.52 -8.52 10.05
C LEU A 119 -11.11 -9.81 9.48
N ASP A 120 -11.99 -9.72 8.47
CA ASP A 120 -12.54 -10.87 7.75
C ASP A 120 -11.57 -11.46 6.71
N GLY A 121 -10.40 -10.87 6.52
CA GLY A 121 -9.38 -11.31 5.58
C GLY A 121 -9.46 -10.67 4.19
N ARG A 122 -10.39 -9.74 3.94
CA ARG A 122 -10.44 -9.02 2.65
C ARG A 122 -9.31 -8.01 2.56
N ALA A 123 -8.48 -8.16 1.51
CA ALA A 123 -7.47 -7.18 1.13
C ALA A 123 -8.01 -6.31 -0.02
N GLU A 124 -7.92 -5.00 0.10
CA GLU A 124 -8.44 -4.08 -0.92
C GLU A 124 -7.64 -2.78 -1.03
N TRP A 125 -7.77 -2.13 -2.20
CA TRP A 125 -7.25 -0.78 -2.43
C TRP A 125 -8.27 0.25 -2.03
N MET A 126 -7.92 1.11 -1.08
CA MET A 126 -8.76 2.17 -0.57
C MET A 126 -8.13 3.55 -0.87
N ASP A 127 -8.95 4.54 -1.19
CA ASP A 127 -8.47 5.92 -1.28
C ASP A 127 -7.96 6.40 0.09
N LYS A 128 -6.88 7.19 0.08
CA LYS A 128 -6.28 7.66 1.33
C LYS A 128 -7.26 8.45 2.20
N ARG A 129 -8.14 9.27 1.61
CA ARG A 129 -9.13 10.06 2.36
C ARG A 129 -10.20 9.18 2.98
N GLU A 130 -10.64 8.16 2.25
CA GLU A 130 -11.61 7.19 2.74
C GLU A 130 -11.03 6.39 3.90
N LEU A 131 -9.77 5.94 3.79
CA LEU A 131 -9.04 5.28 4.86
C LEU A 131 -8.95 6.15 6.11
N GLU A 132 -8.57 7.43 5.98
CA GLU A 132 -8.48 8.37 7.09
C GLU A 132 -9.83 8.57 7.79
N THR A 133 -10.92 8.61 7.02
CA THR A 133 -12.28 8.73 7.57
C THR A 133 -12.68 7.47 8.35
N LEU A 134 -12.42 6.28 7.81
CA LEU A 134 -12.73 5.02 8.48
C LEU A 134 -11.87 4.83 9.73
N LEU A 135 -10.58 5.12 9.66
CA LEU A 135 -9.69 5.06 10.81
C LEU A 135 -10.14 6.01 11.93
N ALA A 136 -10.57 7.22 11.59
CA ALA A 136 -11.10 8.17 12.58
C ALA A 136 -12.35 7.65 13.32
N GLN A 137 -13.11 6.75 12.70
CA GLN A 137 -14.27 6.11 13.30
C GLN A 137 -13.91 4.86 14.13
N GLN A 138 -12.87 4.13 13.72
CA GLN A 138 -12.48 2.86 14.34
C GLN A 138 -11.38 2.98 15.38
N GLN A 139 -10.54 4.03 15.30
CA GLN A 139 -9.42 4.21 16.20
C GLN A 139 -9.83 4.84 17.53
N SER A 140 -9.35 4.26 18.62
CA SER A 140 -9.51 4.85 19.95
C SER A 140 -8.56 6.03 20.18
N SER A 141 -8.89 6.91 21.13
CA SER A 141 -7.99 8.01 21.51
C SER A 141 -6.62 7.51 21.99
N GLN A 142 -6.56 6.34 22.61
CA GLN A 142 -5.32 5.72 23.08
C GLN A 142 -4.45 5.24 21.90
N GLU A 143 -5.07 4.62 20.89
CA GLU A 143 -4.36 4.20 19.65
C GLU A 143 -3.73 5.41 18.96
N LEU A 144 -4.48 6.48 18.78
CA LEU A 144 -3.99 7.72 18.15
C LEU A 144 -2.82 8.34 18.93
N GLU A 145 -2.85 8.30 20.26
CA GLU A 145 -1.77 8.82 21.09
C GLU A 145 -0.48 7.98 20.95
N MET A 146 -0.61 6.65 20.91
CA MET A 146 0.51 5.73 20.71
C MET A 146 1.16 5.94 19.34
N LEU A 147 0.37 5.94 18.26
CA LEU A 147 0.88 6.19 16.90
C LEU A 147 1.60 7.55 16.77
N ARG A 148 1.10 8.58 17.46
CA ARG A 148 1.74 9.89 17.51
C ARG A 148 3.09 9.88 18.25
N LYS A 149 3.22 9.09 19.31
CA LYS A 149 4.50 8.92 20.03
C LYS A 149 5.52 8.20 19.17
N GLU A 150 5.13 7.11 18.50
CA GLU A 150 5.99 6.35 17.60
C GLU A 150 6.48 7.19 16.41
N SER A 151 5.59 7.97 15.80
CA SER A 151 5.96 8.85 14.68
C SER A 151 6.97 9.92 15.07
N LYS A 152 6.90 10.43 16.31
CA LYS A 152 7.88 11.41 16.84
C LYS A 152 9.23 10.78 17.13
N GLN A 153 9.29 9.54 17.57
CA GLN A 153 10.54 8.82 17.84
C GLN A 153 11.24 8.38 16.55
N ALA A 154 10.49 8.09 15.49
CA ALA A 154 11.02 7.70 14.19
C ALA A 154 11.57 8.87 13.36
N SER A 155 11.34 10.13 13.75
CA SER A 155 11.90 11.30 13.08
C SER A 155 13.29 11.60 13.69
N PRO A 156 14.41 11.44 12.93
CA PRO A 156 15.72 11.80 13.42
C PRO A 156 15.76 13.31 13.73
N PRO A 157 16.50 13.75 14.77
CA PRO A 157 16.68 15.17 15.04
C PRO A 157 17.32 15.84 13.82
N ILE A 158 16.68 16.89 13.35
CA ILE A 158 17.22 17.75 12.30
C ILE A 158 18.37 18.54 12.94
N PHE A 159 19.61 18.14 12.62
CA PHE A 159 20.81 18.93 12.88
C PHE A 159 21.14 19.79 11.67
#